data_dc4f424c7093bbdb33e2f2721c27cba2
#
_entry.id   dc4f424c7093bbdb33e2f2721c27cba2
#
_cell.length_a   1.000
_cell.length_b   1.000
_cell.length_c   1.000
_cell.angle_alpha   90.00
_cell.angle_beta   90.00
_cell.angle_gamma   90.00
#
_symmetry.space_group_name_H-M   'P 1'
#
loop_
_entity.id
_entity.type
_entity.pdbx_description
1 polymer ?
#
loop_
_entity_poly.entity_id
_entity_poly.type
_entity_poly.pdbx_seq_one_letter_code
_entity_poly.pdbx_strand_id
1 'polypeptide(L)'
;MKPLAPQPGRTGEIVRHAAHLDGVEIPVEVLEIVRRHATVNLKGARIIVAGGAGVGSKENFQQLYALADALGGAVGASRAAVDLGYCEHERQIGQTGVTVRPALFISCGISGAVQHLAGMQDAAKIIAINT
;
A
#
# COMPACT_ATOMS: atom_id res chain seq x y z
N MET A 1 -11.06 10.48 -4.31
CA MET A 1 -11.14 11.96 -4.42
C MET A 1 -9.96 12.44 -5.25
N LYS A 2 -10.17 13.13 -6.37
CA LYS A 2 -9.07 13.71 -7.13
C LYS A 2 -8.53 14.93 -6.39
N PRO A 3 -7.18 15.11 -6.31
CA PRO A 3 -6.61 16.31 -5.72
C PRO A 3 -7.07 17.54 -6.50
N LEU A 4 -7.47 18.59 -5.78
CA LEU A 4 -7.74 19.88 -6.39
C LEU A 4 -6.41 20.56 -6.71
N ALA A 5 -6.35 21.24 -7.86
CA ALA A 5 -5.19 22.03 -8.21
C ALA A 5 -4.98 23.18 -7.21
N PRO A 6 -3.74 23.52 -6.82
CA PRO A 6 -3.46 24.68 -6.01
C PRO A 6 -4.00 25.94 -6.67
N GLN A 7 -4.67 26.79 -5.91
CA GLN A 7 -5.14 28.10 -6.40
C GLN A 7 -4.10 29.15 -6.03
N PRO A 8 -3.36 29.72 -7.00
CA PRO A 8 -2.41 30.79 -6.72
C PRO A 8 -3.12 32.01 -6.13
N GLY A 9 -2.52 32.64 -5.12
CA GLY A 9 -3.04 33.85 -4.50
C GLY A 9 -4.03 33.62 -3.34
N ARG A 10 -4.37 32.38 -2.98
CA ARG A 10 -5.10 32.10 -1.74
C ARG A 10 -4.12 32.10 -0.56
N THR A 11 -4.37 32.98 0.38
CA THR A 11 -3.67 33.02 1.68
C THR A 11 -4.61 32.47 2.75
N GLY A 12 -4.05 31.77 3.73
CA GLY A 12 -4.77 31.29 4.90
C GLY A 12 -4.05 31.74 6.17
N GLU A 13 -4.80 31.90 7.26
CA GLU A 13 -4.25 32.15 8.56
C GLU A 13 -3.92 30.83 9.27
N ILE A 14 -2.72 30.76 9.86
CA ILE A 14 -2.33 29.61 10.69
C ILE A 14 -2.59 30.00 12.14
N VAL A 15 -3.69 29.50 12.70
CA VAL A 15 -4.02 29.68 14.10
C VAL A 15 -3.45 28.51 14.91
N ARG A 16 -2.58 28.83 15.88
CA ARG A 16 -2.05 27.81 16.80
C ARG A 16 -2.90 27.81 18.06
N HIS A 17 -3.58 26.72 18.33
CA HIS A 17 -4.27 26.47 19.57
C HIS A 17 -3.39 25.62 20.50
N ALA A 18 -3.15 26.13 21.71
CA ALA A 18 -2.60 25.33 22.78
C ALA A 18 -3.73 24.48 23.37
N ALA A 19 -3.53 23.17 23.42
CA ALA A 19 -4.44 22.28 24.13
C ALA A 19 -4.20 22.46 25.63
N HIS A 20 -5.22 22.95 26.37
CA HIS A 20 -5.19 23.00 27.82
C HIS A 20 -5.55 21.63 28.38
N LEU A 21 -4.53 20.80 28.62
CA LEU A 21 -4.69 19.47 29.19
C LEU A 21 -4.39 19.40 30.69
N ASP A 22 -4.21 20.56 31.32
CA ASP A 22 -3.93 20.64 32.74
C ASP A 22 -5.12 20.09 33.56
N GLY A 23 -4.89 19.07 34.37
CA GLY A 23 -5.91 18.40 35.16
C GLY A 23 -6.76 17.35 34.44
N VAL A 24 -6.44 17.03 33.18
CA VAL A 24 -7.08 15.93 32.48
C VAL A 24 -6.42 14.62 32.91
N GLU A 25 -7.19 13.79 33.62
CA GLU A 25 -6.76 12.42 33.95
C GLU A 25 -6.82 11.55 32.69
N ILE A 26 -5.67 11.03 32.26
CA ILE A 26 -5.59 10.10 31.12
C ILE A 26 -5.66 8.68 31.67
N PRO A 27 -6.79 7.97 31.54
CA PRO A 27 -6.98 6.65 32.16
C PRO A 27 -6.27 5.52 31.42
N VAL A 28 -5.43 5.86 30.42
CA VAL A 28 -4.71 4.89 29.60
C VAL A 28 -3.21 5.20 29.65
N GLU A 29 -2.41 4.21 30.05
CA GLU A 29 -0.96 4.27 30.03
C GLU A 29 -0.43 3.45 28.82
N VAL A 30 0.49 4.04 28.07
CA VAL A 30 1.19 3.32 26.99
C VAL A 30 2.35 2.54 27.62
N LEU A 31 2.19 1.23 27.78
CA LEU A 31 3.20 0.36 28.39
C LEU A 31 4.39 0.08 27.46
N GLU A 32 4.10 -0.08 26.15
CA GLU A 32 5.14 -0.40 25.18
C GLU A 32 4.74 0.11 23.77
N ILE A 33 5.71 0.63 23.04
CA ILE A 33 5.57 0.98 21.62
C ILE A 33 6.48 0.09 20.79
N VAL A 34 5.93 -0.93 20.17
CA VAL A 34 6.66 -1.81 19.24
C VAL A 34 6.61 -1.19 17.84
N ARG A 35 7.73 -0.63 17.39
CA ARG A 35 7.86 -0.11 16.02
C ARG A 35 8.31 -1.24 15.11
N ARG A 36 7.43 -1.69 14.22
CA ARG A 36 7.82 -2.57 13.12
C ARG A 36 8.38 -1.71 11.98
N HIS A 37 9.62 -1.97 11.59
CA HIS A 37 10.15 -1.41 10.36
C HIS A 37 9.51 -2.15 9.18
N ALA A 38 8.84 -1.42 8.31
CA ALA A 38 8.35 -2.01 7.06
C ALA A 38 9.54 -2.57 6.26
N THR A 39 9.52 -3.86 6.00
CA THR A 39 10.58 -4.57 5.26
C THR A 39 10.60 -4.20 3.79
N VAL A 40 9.53 -3.53 3.29
CA VAL A 40 9.39 -3.13 1.89
C VAL A 40 8.79 -1.73 1.79
N ASN A 41 9.40 -0.87 0.98
CA ASN A 41 8.87 0.47 0.68
C ASN A 41 8.05 0.44 -0.62
N LEU A 42 6.79 0.00 -0.54
CA LEU A 42 5.89 -0.04 -1.70
C LEU A 42 5.55 1.36 -2.22
N LYS A 43 5.43 2.37 -1.34
CA LYS A 43 5.05 3.73 -1.74
C LYS A 43 6.10 4.41 -2.62
N GLY A 44 7.38 4.09 -2.41
CA GLY A 44 8.50 4.63 -3.17
C GLY A 44 8.87 3.81 -4.40
N ALA A 45 8.29 2.62 -4.59
CA ALA A 45 8.66 1.74 -5.68
C ALA A 45 8.14 2.26 -7.03
N ARG A 46 9.03 2.36 -8.02
CA ARG A 46 8.67 2.74 -9.39
C ARG A 46 8.01 1.61 -10.17
N ILE A 47 8.35 0.37 -9.85
CA ILE A 47 7.80 -0.84 -10.45
C ILE A 47 7.27 -1.71 -9.33
N ILE A 48 6.04 -2.20 -9.46
CA ILE A 48 5.43 -3.12 -8.52
C ILE A 48 4.91 -4.33 -9.28
N VAL A 49 5.30 -5.51 -8.82
CA VAL A 49 4.75 -6.80 -9.24
C VAL A 49 3.84 -7.30 -8.13
N ALA A 50 2.55 -7.37 -8.37
CA ALA A 50 1.57 -7.74 -7.34
C ALA A 50 0.90 -9.08 -7.65
N GLY A 51 0.79 -9.92 -6.63
CA GLY A 51 0.13 -11.21 -6.71
C GLY A 51 -1.22 -11.27 -6.02
N GLY A 52 -2.14 -11.98 -6.61
CA GLY A 52 -3.45 -12.32 -6.04
C GLY A 52 -3.57 -13.80 -5.69
N ALA A 53 -4.76 -14.19 -5.22
CA ALA A 53 -5.09 -15.59 -4.92
C ALA A 53 -4.93 -16.51 -6.15
N GLY A 54 -5.14 -15.97 -7.38
CA GLY A 54 -5.01 -16.71 -8.63
C GLY A 54 -3.58 -17.18 -8.95
N VAL A 55 -2.56 -16.74 -8.20
CA VAL A 55 -1.19 -17.31 -8.27
C VAL A 55 -1.16 -18.75 -7.77
N GLY A 56 -2.11 -19.16 -6.94
CA GLY A 56 -2.41 -20.53 -6.58
C GLY A 56 -1.66 -21.08 -5.37
N SER A 57 -0.41 -20.67 -5.13
CA SER A 57 0.35 -21.13 -3.97
C SER A 57 1.44 -20.15 -3.54
N LYS A 58 1.96 -20.33 -2.33
CA LYS A 58 3.09 -19.57 -1.80
C LYS A 58 4.37 -19.83 -2.62
N GLU A 59 4.58 -21.04 -3.08
CA GLU A 59 5.72 -21.42 -3.92
C GLU A 59 5.67 -20.69 -5.26
N ASN A 60 4.51 -20.65 -5.92
CA ASN A 60 4.32 -19.91 -7.16
C ASN A 60 4.51 -18.41 -6.94
N PHE A 61 4.12 -17.89 -5.76
CA PHE A 61 4.29 -16.49 -5.42
C PHE A 61 5.77 -16.06 -5.40
N GLN A 62 6.71 -16.99 -5.18
CA GLN A 62 8.15 -16.73 -5.26
C GLN A 62 8.60 -16.28 -6.66
N GLN A 63 7.90 -16.69 -7.72
CA GLN A 63 8.21 -16.24 -9.08
C GLN A 63 8.01 -14.72 -9.25
N LEU A 64 7.10 -14.13 -8.47
CA LEU A 64 6.86 -12.67 -8.49
C LEU A 64 8.04 -11.92 -7.88
N TYR A 65 8.72 -12.49 -6.87
CA TYR A 65 9.95 -11.91 -6.33
C TYR A 65 11.05 -11.92 -7.38
N ALA A 66 11.26 -13.05 -8.07
CA ALA A 66 12.24 -13.14 -9.14
C ALA A 66 11.97 -12.13 -10.27
N LEU A 67 10.70 -11.96 -10.65
CA LEU A 67 10.30 -10.98 -11.67
C LEU A 67 10.53 -9.53 -11.17
N ALA A 68 10.17 -9.25 -9.93
CA ALA A 68 10.36 -7.93 -9.34
C ALA A 68 11.85 -7.57 -9.25
N ASP A 69 12.70 -8.50 -8.82
CA ASP A 69 14.15 -8.33 -8.74
C ASP A 69 14.75 -8.06 -10.12
N ALA A 70 14.35 -8.81 -11.13
CA ALA A 70 14.81 -8.61 -12.52
C ALA A 70 14.45 -7.24 -13.08
N LEU A 71 13.34 -6.65 -12.60
CA LEU A 71 12.86 -5.32 -13.02
C LEU A 71 13.32 -4.18 -12.09
N GLY A 72 14.04 -4.49 -11.01
CA GLY A 72 14.38 -3.51 -9.97
C GLY A 72 13.14 -2.94 -9.27
N GLY A 73 12.11 -3.76 -9.08
CA GLY A 73 10.83 -3.41 -8.50
C GLY A 73 10.60 -3.99 -7.11
N ALA A 74 9.40 -3.79 -6.58
CA ALA A 74 8.95 -4.35 -5.31
C ALA A 74 7.78 -5.32 -5.51
N VAL A 75 7.64 -6.29 -4.60
CA VAL A 75 6.51 -7.23 -4.61
C VAL A 75 5.41 -6.74 -3.68
N GLY A 76 4.21 -6.62 -4.25
CA GLY A 76 2.97 -6.35 -3.54
C GLY A 76 1.99 -7.53 -3.61
N ALA A 77 0.88 -7.42 -2.90
CA ALA A 77 -0.13 -8.47 -2.86
C ALA A 77 -1.54 -7.92 -2.71
N SER A 78 -2.53 -8.66 -3.18
CA SER A 78 -3.91 -8.43 -2.80
C SER A 78 -4.17 -8.94 -1.38
N ARG A 79 -5.23 -8.46 -0.74
CA ARG A 79 -5.65 -8.95 0.57
C ARG A 79 -5.84 -10.48 0.58
N ALA A 80 -6.47 -11.03 -0.45
CA ALA A 80 -6.70 -12.48 -0.52
C ALA A 80 -5.38 -13.29 -0.53
N ALA A 81 -4.32 -12.82 -1.19
CA ALA A 81 -3.03 -13.48 -1.17
C ALA A 81 -2.35 -13.41 0.20
N VAL A 82 -2.53 -12.30 0.93
CA VAL A 82 -2.06 -12.15 2.32
C VAL A 82 -2.83 -13.07 3.25
N ASP A 83 -4.16 -13.09 3.16
CA ASP A 83 -5.03 -13.95 4.00
C ASP A 83 -4.72 -15.45 3.76
N LEU A 84 -4.30 -15.84 2.55
CA LEU A 84 -3.83 -17.19 2.21
C LEU A 84 -2.37 -17.46 2.67
N GLY A 85 -1.68 -16.49 3.25
CA GLY A 85 -0.31 -16.64 3.75
C GLY A 85 0.77 -16.70 2.67
N TYR A 86 0.50 -16.19 1.46
CA TYR A 86 1.49 -16.18 0.38
C TYR A 86 2.61 -15.17 0.64
N CYS A 87 2.31 -14.09 1.34
CA CYS A 87 3.28 -13.07 1.75
C CYS A 87 2.83 -12.33 3.02
N GLU A 88 3.70 -11.46 3.54
CA GLU A 88 3.47 -10.67 4.75
C GLU A 88 2.44 -9.55 4.51
N HIS A 89 1.73 -9.16 5.57
CA HIS A 89 0.68 -8.14 5.56
C HIS A 89 1.18 -6.76 5.07
N GLU A 90 2.45 -6.43 5.32
CA GLU A 90 3.07 -5.17 4.91
C GLU A 90 3.11 -4.98 3.38
N ARG A 91 2.91 -6.07 2.62
CA ARG A 91 2.85 -6.06 1.16
C ARG A 91 1.44 -5.86 0.61
N GLN A 92 0.43 -5.76 1.49
CA GLN A 92 -0.95 -5.61 1.06
C GLN A 92 -1.19 -4.25 0.39
N ILE A 93 -1.71 -4.29 -0.85
CA ILE A 93 -2.13 -3.12 -1.63
C ILE A 93 -3.67 -3.12 -1.71
N GLY A 94 -4.26 -1.97 -1.42
CA GLY A 94 -5.70 -1.80 -1.47
C GLY A 94 -6.21 -0.79 -0.44
N GLN A 95 -7.52 -0.70 -0.31
CA GLN A 95 -8.20 0.23 0.59
C GLN A 95 -7.77 0.07 2.06
N THR A 96 -7.53 -1.17 2.51
CA THR A 96 -7.12 -1.52 3.88
C THR A 96 -5.62 -1.79 4.01
N GLY A 97 -4.87 -1.57 2.93
CA GLY A 97 -3.41 -1.73 2.87
C GLY A 97 -2.73 -0.44 2.44
N VAL A 98 -1.66 -0.61 1.67
CA VAL A 98 -0.88 0.51 1.14
C VAL A 98 -1.50 0.99 -0.17
N THR A 99 -1.62 2.31 -0.35
CA THR A 99 -1.93 2.93 -1.64
C THR A 99 -0.62 3.30 -2.34
N VAL A 100 -0.51 2.90 -3.62
CA VAL A 100 0.71 3.03 -4.43
C VAL A 100 0.43 3.74 -5.76
N ARG A 101 1.46 4.38 -6.32
CA ARG A 101 1.41 5.11 -7.60
C ARG A 101 2.67 4.84 -8.42
N PRO A 102 2.95 3.58 -8.79
CA PRO A 102 4.15 3.24 -9.54
C PRO A 102 4.05 3.71 -11.00
N ALA A 103 5.21 3.80 -11.66
CA ALA A 103 5.26 3.98 -13.10
C ALA A 103 4.76 2.74 -13.85
N LEU A 104 4.98 1.54 -13.28
CA LEU A 104 4.50 0.27 -13.82
C LEU A 104 3.96 -0.62 -12.69
N PHE A 105 2.74 -1.10 -12.86
CA PHE A 105 2.10 -2.09 -11.99
C PHE A 105 1.80 -3.35 -12.79
N ILE A 106 2.38 -4.47 -12.38
CA ILE A 106 2.12 -5.79 -12.98
C ILE A 106 1.28 -6.58 -11.99
N SER A 107 0.08 -6.94 -12.39
CA SER A 107 -0.92 -7.66 -11.59
C SER A 107 -1.00 -9.10 -12.07
N CYS A 108 -0.72 -10.07 -11.20
CA CYS A 108 -0.74 -11.50 -11.51
C CYS A 108 -1.78 -12.22 -10.65
N GLY A 109 -2.78 -12.83 -11.30
CA GLY A 109 -3.83 -13.59 -10.60
C GLY A 109 -4.67 -12.76 -9.64
N ILE A 110 -4.89 -11.47 -9.93
CA ILE A 110 -5.72 -10.56 -9.14
C ILE A 110 -7.06 -10.35 -9.84
N SER A 111 -8.17 -10.51 -9.11
CA SER A 111 -9.54 -10.42 -9.64
C SER A 111 -10.00 -8.99 -9.99
N GLY A 112 -9.29 -7.96 -9.54
CA GLY A 112 -9.67 -6.57 -9.79
C GLY A 112 -10.80 -6.04 -8.91
N ALA A 113 -10.98 -6.60 -7.70
CA ALA A 113 -11.95 -6.08 -6.74
C ALA A 113 -11.73 -4.57 -6.47
N VAL A 114 -12.81 -3.82 -6.30
CA VAL A 114 -12.76 -2.35 -6.13
C VAL A 114 -11.88 -1.92 -4.96
N GLN A 115 -11.79 -2.73 -3.91
CA GLN A 115 -10.94 -2.48 -2.74
C GLN A 115 -9.44 -2.55 -3.10
N HIS A 116 -9.04 -3.43 -4.03
CA HIS A 116 -7.68 -3.50 -4.53
C HIS A 116 -7.39 -2.36 -5.48
N LEU A 117 -8.32 -2.09 -6.41
CA LEU A 117 -8.20 -0.98 -7.37
C LEU A 117 -8.00 0.37 -6.67
N ALA A 118 -8.69 0.63 -5.56
CA ALA A 118 -8.53 1.84 -4.76
C ALA A 118 -7.08 2.08 -4.29
N GLY A 119 -6.28 1.02 -4.18
CA GLY A 119 -4.89 1.09 -3.76
C GLY A 119 -3.88 1.27 -4.90
N MET A 120 -4.26 1.08 -6.19
CA MET A 120 -3.30 1.06 -7.29
C MET A 120 -3.77 1.69 -8.61
N GLN A 121 -5.02 2.13 -8.69
CA GLN A 121 -5.61 2.69 -9.92
C GLN A 121 -4.86 3.91 -10.48
N ASP A 122 -4.10 4.62 -9.66
CA ASP A 122 -3.30 5.78 -10.05
C ASP A 122 -1.91 5.39 -10.62
N ALA A 123 -1.63 4.10 -10.84
CA ALA A 123 -0.42 3.66 -11.52
C ALA A 123 -0.40 4.18 -12.96
N ALA A 124 0.78 4.61 -13.45
CA ALA A 124 0.89 5.20 -14.78
C ALA A 124 0.64 4.17 -15.90
N LYS A 125 1.07 2.93 -15.70
CA LYS A 125 0.81 1.79 -16.59
C LYS A 125 0.46 0.56 -15.77
N ILE A 126 -0.52 -0.21 -16.24
CA ILE A 126 -0.98 -1.45 -15.60
C ILE A 126 -0.93 -2.57 -16.63
N ILE A 127 -0.28 -3.68 -16.25
CA ILE A 127 -0.32 -4.95 -16.98
C ILE A 127 -1.06 -5.95 -16.09
N ALA A 128 -2.10 -6.59 -16.62
CA ALA A 128 -2.84 -7.62 -15.92
C ALA A 128 -2.59 -8.98 -16.58
N ILE A 129 -2.17 -9.95 -15.77
CA ILE A 129 -1.97 -11.35 -16.16
C ILE A 129 -2.95 -12.18 -15.34
N ASN A 130 -3.95 -12.72 -16.00
CA ASN A 130 -5.00 -13.54 -15.38
C ASN A 130 -5.60 -14.51 -16.42
N THR A 131 -6.29 -15.53 -15.94
CA THR A 131 -7.03 -16.50 -16.77
C THR A 131 -8.50 -16.14 -16.80
#